data_7b0ec2af9fc634a0ca7e4472a07041cf
#
_entry.id   7b0ec2af9fc634a0ca7e4472a07041cf
#
_cell.length_a   1.000
_cell.length_b   1.000
_cell.length_c   1.000
_cell.angle_alpha   90.00
_cell.angle_beta   90.00
_cell.angle_gamma   90.00
#
_symmetry.space_group_name_H-M   'P 1'
#
loop_
_entity.id
_entity.type
_entity.pdbx_description
1 polymer ?
#
loop_
_entity_poly.entity_id
_entity_poly.type
_entity_poly.pdbx_seq_one_letter_code
_entity_poly.pdbx_strand_id
1 'polypeptide(L)'
;AHERVVFEEVVEKAKNSSPAFQKLLDPFVMNLDSAQISLIEENSLLFDALGMELEQFGPETYLVRTVPAVLSKSDPAKSLIEILDALEEGAVFETWEEKAAYSVACHGAIRAGQALSVLEMEKLIRQLESCTQPNTCPHGRPTLIHLSSKYLEMEFGRT
;
A
#
# COMPACT_ATOMS: atom_id res chain seq x y z
N ALA A 1 -10.28 -0.19 6.45
CA ALA A 1 -10.56 1.21 6.79
C ALA A 1 -9.25 1.98 6.96
N HIS A 2 -8.41 1.63 7.96
CA HIS A 2 -7.18 2.39 8.24
C HIS A 2 -6.19 2.39 7.08
N GLU A 3 -6.06 1.31 6.33
CA GLU A 3 -5.25 1.25 5.10
C GLU A 3 -5.65 2.35 4.09
N ARG A 4 -6.96 2.61 3.91
CA ARG A 4 -7.45 3.69 3.04
C ARG A 4 -7.02 5.06 3.54
N VAL A 5 -7.15 5.31 4.84
CA VAL A 5 -6.72 6.57 5.46
C VAL A 5 -5.23 6.80 5.25
N VAL A 6 -4.39 5.80 5.58
CA VAL A 6 -2.93 5.91 5.43
C VAL A 6 -2.54 6.08 3.97
N PHE A 7 -3.18 5.33 3.06
CA PHE A 7 -2.94 5.42 1.62
C PHE A 7 -3.15 6.85 1.10
N GLU A 8 -4.32 7.45 1.35
CA GLU A 8 -4.63 8.79 0.85
C GLU A 8 -3.76 9.87 1.51
N GLU A 9 -3.43 9.74 2.81
CA GLU A 9 -2.48 10.65 3.48
C GLU A 9 -1.07 10.59 2.86
N VAL A 10 -0.61 9.41 2.49
CA VAL A 10 0.72 9.24 1.87
C VAL A 10 0.73 9.77 0.45
N VAL A 11 -0.30 9.48 -0.35
CA VAL A 11 -0.45 10.02 -1.71
C VAL A 11 -0.46 11.55 -1.69
N GLU A 12 -1.23 12.16 -0.79
CA GLU A 12 -1.30 13.62 -0.68
C GLU A 12 0.04 14.24 -0.29
N LYS A 13 0.73 13.65 0.68
CA LYS A 13 2.08 14.10 1.07
C LYS A 13 3.08 13.94 -0.06
N ALA A 14 3.03 12.84 -0.81
CA ALA A 14 3.93 12.59 -1.92
C ALA A 14 3.71 13.57 -3.08
N LYS A 15 2.46 13.89 -3.43
CA LYS A 15 2.13 14.89 -4.46
C LYS A 15 2.68 16.29 -4.14
N ASN A 16 2.80 16.63 -2.88
CA ASN A 16 3.33 17.92 -2.41
C ASN A 16 4.86 17.93 -2.21
N SER A 17 5.53 16.81 -2.48
CA SER A 17 6.98 16.66 -2.28
C SER A 17 7.63 16.19 -3.59
N SER A 18 8.82 16.68 -3.91
CA SER A 18 9.61 16.06 -4.97
C SER A 18 9.92 14.61 -4.59
N PRO A 19 9.95 13.66 -5.54
CA PRO A 19 10.29 12.28 -5.24
C PRO A 19 11.66 12.25 -4.56
N ALA A 20 11.66 11.98 -3.26
CA ALA A 20 12.87 11.80 -2.49
C ALA A 20 13.16 10.31 -2.41
N PHE A 21 14.34 9.91 -2.85
CA PHE A 21 14.84 8.56 -2.67
C PHE A 21 15.98 8.56 -1.66
N GLN A 22 16.11 7.45 -0.97
CA GLN A 22 17.16 7.25 0.01
C GLN A 22 18.08 6.14 -0.48
N LYS A 23 19.36 6.48 -0.63
CA LYS A 23 20.39 5.48 -0.85
C LYS A 23 20.59 4.68 0.43
N LEU A 24 20.54 3.36 0.31
CA LEU A 24 20.77 2.47 1.43
C LEU A 24 22.26 2.47 1.80
N LEU A 25 22.55 2.54 3.09
CA LEU A 25 23.92 2.38 3.59
C LEU A 25 24.43 0.97 3.31
N ASP A 26 23.58 -0.01 3.54
CA ASP A 26 23.83 -1.41 3.22
C ASP A 26 22.82 -1.88 2.18
N PRO A 27 23.18 -1.97 0.88
CA PRO A 27 22.36 -2.59 -0.13
C PRO A 27 22.04 -4.03 0.26
N PHE A 28 20.82 -4.47 0.02
CA PHE A 28 20.41 -5.83 0.33
C PHE A 28 20.09 -6.64 -0.93
N VAL A 29 20.27 -7.94 -0.82
CA VAL A 29 20.01 -8.88 -1.90
C VAL A 29 18.66 -9.54 -1.68
N MET A 30 17.87 -9.65 -2.74
CA MET A 30 16.60 -10.35 -2.75
C MET A 30 16.64 -11.53 -3.72
N ASN A 31 16.08 -12.64 -3.30
CA ASN A 31 15.78 -13.76 -4.19
C ASN A 31 14.34 -13.59 -4.69
N LEU A 32 14.18 -13.58 -6.00
CA LEU A 32 12.92 -13.39 -6.70
C LEU A 32 12.65 -14.59 -7.59
N ASP A 33 11.40 -14.98 -7.71
CA ASP A 33 11.01 -16.00 -8.68
C ASP A 33 10.89 -15.41 -10.10
N SER A 34 10.67 -16.30 -11.08
CA SER A 34 10.61 -15.89 -12.48
C SER A 34 9.44 -14.95 -12.80
N ALA A 35 8.32 -15.07 -12.11
CA ALA A 35 7.16 -14.20 -12.30
C ALA A 35 7.47 -12.80 -11.75
N GLN A 36 8.05 -12.69 -10.58
CA GLN A 36 8.47 -11.45 -9.95
C GLN A 36 9.54 -10.71 -10.79
N ILE A 37 10.50 -11.46 -11.36
CA ILE A 37 11.51 -10.91 -12.26
C ILE A 37 10.85 -10.31 -13.51
N SER A 38 9.95 -11.03 -14.16
CA SER A 38 9.20 -10.53 -15.31
C SER A 38 8.44 -9.25 -14.98
N LEU A 39 7.80 -9.18 -13.80
CA LEU A 39 7.09 -7.99 -13.33
C LEU A 39 8.04 -6.79 -13.13
N ILE A 40 9.26 -7.00 -12.64
CA ILE A 40 10.25 -5.92 -12.51
C ILE A 40 10.67 -5.43 -13.90
N GLU A 41 10.98 -6.33 -14.83
CA GLU A 41 11.41 -5.98 -16.18
C GLU A 41 10.31 -5.24 -16.95
N GLU A 42 9.08 -5.72 -16.91
CA GLU A 42 7.91 -5.10 -17.54
C GLU A 42 7.56 -3.72 -16.95
N ASN A 43 7.88 -3.51 -15.69
CA ASN A 43 7.60 -2.28 -14.95
C ASN A 43 8.87 -1.47 -14.62
N SER A 44 9.97 -1.66 -15.35
CA SER A 44 11.26 -1.03 -15.04
C SER A 44 11.17 0.50 -14.93
N LEU A 45 10.51 1.16 -15.87
CA LEU A 45 10.29 2.62 -15.85
C LEU A 45 9.58 3.10 -14.58
N LEU A 46 8.74 2.26 -14.03
CA LEU A 46 8.02 2.57 -12.81
C LEU A 46 8.92 2.46 -11.59
N PHE A 47 9.74 1.41 -11.48
CA PHE A 47 10.69 1.28 -10.39
C PHE A 47 11.74 2.40 -10.43
N ASP A 48 12.17 2.82 -11.63
CA ASP A 48 13.02 4.00 -11.82
C ASP A 48 12.32 5.28 -11.34
N ALA A 49 11.06 5.48 -11.69
CA ALA A 49 10.27 6.63 -11.23
C ALA A 49 10.05 6.62 -9.70
N LEU A 50 9.98 5.44 -9.09
CA LEU A 50 9.96 5.26 -7.64
C LEU A 50 11.32 5.60 -6.98
N GLY A 51 12.38 5.75 -7.77
CA GLY A 51 13.75 5.88 -7.27
C GLY A 51 14.27 4.58 -6.64
N MET A 52 13.77 3.43 -7.08
CA MET A 52 14.25 2.11 -6.68
C MET A 52 15.30 1.63 -7.69
N GLU A 53 16.56 1.66 -7.27
CA GLU A 53 17.66 1.11 -8.06
C GLU A 53 17.78 -0.39 -7.81
N LEU A 54 17.27 -1.17 -8.77
CA LEU A 54 17.24 -2.63 -8.77
C LEU A 54 18.25 -3.14 -9.79
N GLU A 55 19.30 -3.81 -9.33
CA GLU A 55 20.37 -4.35 -10.18
C GLU A 55 20.31 -5.89 -10.17
N GLN A 56 20.22 -6.50 -11.33
CA GLN A 56 20.30 -7.96 -11.42
C GLN A 56 21.72 -8.43 -11.04
N PHE A 57 21.81 -9.21 -9.97
CA PHE A 57 23.05 -9.74 -9.42
C PHE A 57 23.29 -11.21 -9.77
N GLY A 58 22.22 -11.91 -10.16
CA GLY A 58 22.24 -13.33 -10.54
C GLY A 58 20.94 -13.72 -11.25
N PRO A 59 20.78 -15.01 -11.64
CA PRO A 59 19.59 -15.46 -12.37
C PRO A 59 18.26 -15.17 -11.66
N GLU A 60 18.25 -15.33 -10.33
CA GLU A 60 17.07 -15.14 -9.47
C GLU A 60 17.35 -14.14 -8.34
N THR A 61 18.35 -13.26 -8.53
CA THR A 61 18.87 -12.44 -7.44
C THR A 61 18.97 -11.00 -7.90
N TYR A 62 18.36 -10.09 -7.13
CA TYR A 62 18.42 -8.65 -7.34
C TYR A 62 19.04 -7.95 -6.15
N LEU A 63 19.88 -6.95 -6.42
CA LEU A 63 20.47 -6.06 -5.43
C LEU A 63 19.69 -4.76 -5.42
N VAL A 64 19.19 -4.37 -4.25
CA VAL A 64 18.46 -3.12 -4.03
C VAL A 64 19.41 -2.10 -3.41
N ARG A 65 19.66 -0.99 -4.11
CA ARG A 65 20.58 0.08 -3.70
C ARG A 65 19.89 1.31 -3.16
N THR A 66 18.73 1.64 -3.74
CA THR A 66 17.96 2.82 -3.34
C THR A 66 16.48 2.46 -3.17
N VAL A 67 15.79 3.16 -2.29
CA VAL A 67 14.36 3.03 -2.05
C VAL A 67 13.72 4.40 -1.92
N PRO A 68 12.42 4.55 -2.20
CA PRO A 68 11.70 5.77 -1.90
C PRO A 68 11.86 6.15 -0.43
N ALA A 69 12.11 7.43 -0.14
CA ALA A 69 12.30 7.91 1.23
C ALA A 69 11.08 7.63 2.12
N VAL A 70 9.89 7.58 1.54
CA VAL A 70 8.65 7.24 2.24
C VAL A 70 8.64 5.79 2.75
N LEU A 71 9.35 4.88 2.08
CA LEU A 71 9.51 3.47 2.47
C LEU A 71 10.69 3.24 3.42
N SER A 72 11.55 4.24 3.65
CA SER A 72 12.77 4.09 4.46
C SER A 72 12.50 3.75 5.95
N LYS A 73 11.29 3.99 6.42
CA LYS A 73 10.84 3.68 7.79
C LYS A 73 10.18 2.29 7.92
N SER A 74 9.90 1.63 6.82
CA SER A 74 9.38 0.27 6.75
C SER A 74 10.49 -0.69 6.34
N ASP A 75 10.21 -1.99 6.32
CA ASP A 75 11.11 -2.99 5.74
C ASP A 75 11.07 -2.88 4.21
N PRO A 76 12.15 -2.39 3.55
CA PRO A 76 12.12 -2.15 2.12
C PRO A 76 11.97 -3.43 1.28
N ALA A 77 12.53 -4.55 1.77
CA ALA A 77 12.43 -5.84 1.08
C ALA A 77 10.97 -6.31 1.05
N LYS A 78 10.32 -6.24 2.20
CA LYS A 78 8.91 -6.59 2.33
C LYS A 78 8.00 -5.66 1.53
N SER A 79 8.32 -4.37 1.51
CA SER A 79 7.60 -3.38 0.71
C SER A 79 7.67 -3.67 -0.79
N LEU A 80 8.83 -4.10 -1.28
CA LEU A 80 9.00 -4.47 -2.69
C LEU A 80 8.18 -5.72 -3.03
N ILE A 81 8.21 -6.76 -2.20
CA ILE A 81 7.40 -7.98 -2.41
C ILE A 81 5.92 -7.63 -2.49
N GLU A 82 5.39 -6.81 -1.57
CA GLU A 82 3.97 -6.42 -1.60
C GLU A 82 3.58 -5.63 -2.86
N ILE A 83 4.50 -4.82 -3.39
CA ILE A 83 4.28 -4.13 -4.67
C ILE A 83 4.21 -5.15 -5.81
N LEU A 84 5.09 -6.15 -5.82
CA LEU A 84 5.11 -7.20 -6.83
C LEU A 84 3.86 -8.08 -6.74
N ASP A 85 3.46 -8.50 -5.54
CA ASP A 85 2.23 -9.26 -5.30
C ASP A 85 0.99 -8.50 -5.80
N ALA A 86 0.91 -7.19 -5.52
CA ALA A 86 -0.18 -6.35 -6.01
C ALA A 86 -0.22 -6.24 -7.54
N LEU A 87 0.95 -6.16 -8.19
CA LEU A 87 1.05 -6.15 -9.66
C LEU A 87 0.62 -7.50 -10.26
N GLU A 88 0.99 -8.60 -9.62
CA GLU A 88 0.58 -9.95 -10.02
C GLU A 88 -0.94 -10.14 -9.89
N GLU A 89 -1.56 -9.59 -8.85
CA GLU A 89 -3.02 -9.57 -8.66
C GLU A 89 -3.74 -8.62 -9.65
N GLY A 90 -3.01 -7.93 -10.53
CA GLY A 90 -3.55 -7.03 -11.53
C GLY A 90 -3.89 -5.63 -11.01
N ALA A 91 -3.31 -5.21 -9.91
CA ALA A 91 -3.45 -3.84 -9.44
C ALA A 91 -2.85 -2.86 -10.46
N VAL A 92 -3.66 -1.89 -10.88
CA VAL A 92 -3.25 -0.81 -11.74
C VAL A 92 -3.02 0.43 -10.90
N PHE A 93 -1.81 0.96 -10.94
CA PHE A 93 -1.47 2.22 -10.30
C PHE A 93 -1.19 3.26 -11.36
N GLU A 94 -1.81 4.40 -11.26
CA GLU A 94 -1.64 5.48 -12.25
C GLU A 94 -0.34 6.27 -11.99
N THR A 95 0.11 6.32 -10.73
CA THR A 95 1.24 7.12 -10.33
C THR A 95 2.20 6.36 -9.40
N TRP A 96 3.45 6.83 -9.31
CA TRP A 96 4.43 6.29 -8.38
C TRP A 96 4.04 6.53 -6.91
N GLU A 97 3.37 7.65 -6.64
CA GLU A 97 2.87 7.99 -5.31
C GLU A 97 1.87 6.95 -4.80
N GLU A 98 0.99 6.49 -5.69
CA GLU A 98 0.01 5.45 -5.35
C GLU A 98 0.68 4.13 -4.98
N LYS A 99 1.72 3.73 -5.72
CA LYS A 99 2.47 2.50 -5.38
C LYS A 99 3.22 2.60 -4.06
N ALA A 100 3.93 3.69 -3.84
CA ALA A 100 4.61 3.92 -2.57
C ALA A 100 3.61 3.97 -1.40
N ALA A 101 2.47 4.63 -1.61
CA ALA A 101 1.41 4.72 -0.62
C ALA A 101 0.76 3.36 -0.33
N TYR A 102 0.58 2.52 -1.35
CA TYR A 102 0.05 1.17 -1.19
C TYR A 102 0.91 0.35 -0.22
N SER A 103 2.20 0.28 -0.47
CA SER A 103 3.13 -0.45 0.40
C SER A 103 3.18 0.11 1.83
N VAL A 104 3.25 1.45 1.98
CA VAL A 104 3.23 2.09 3.31
C VAL A 104 1.92 1.81 4.05
N ALA A 105 0.78 1.83 3.34
CA ALA A 105 -0.52 1.57 3.93
C ALA A 105 -0.64 0.13 4.44
N CYS A 106 -0.15 -0.84 3.68
CA CYS A 106 -0.14 -2.25 4.09
C CYS A 106 0.68 -2.47 5.36
N HIS A 107 1.80 -1.77 5.53
CA HIS A 107 2.67 -1.92 6.71
C HIS A 107 2.26 -1.07 7.90
N GLY A 108 1.83 0.17 7.65
CA GLY A 108 1.50 1.15 8.69
C GLY A 108 0.08 1.04 9.24
N ALA A 109 -0.79 0.24 8.61
CA ALA A 109 -2.17 0.15 9.04
C ALA A 109 -2.38 -0.68 10.31
N ILE A 110 -3.39 -0.29 11.08
CA ILE A 110 -3.89 -1.05 12.21
C ILE A 110 -4.37 -2.42 11.72
N ARG A 111 -3.84 -3.48 12.31
CA ARG A 111 -4.15 -4.86 11.91
C ARG A 111 -5.37 -5.39 12.65
N ALA A 112 -6.03 -6.40 12.07
CA ALA A 112 -7.13 -7.11 12.71
C ALA A 112 -6.70 -7.68 14.08
N GLY A 113 -7.54 -7.51 15.10
CA GLY A 113 -7.25 -7.94 16.47
C GLY A 113 -6.47 -6.93 17.32
N GLN A 114 -5.98 -5.83 16.76
CA GLN A 114 -5.36 -4.76 17.52
C GLN A 114 -6.44 -3.95 18.26
N ALA A 115 -6.32 -3.86 19.59
CA ALA A 115 -7.26 -3.11 20.41
C ALA A 115 -7.11 -1.60 20.19
N LEU A 116 -8.21 -0.91 19.99
CA LEU A 116 -8.29 0.54 19.88
C LEU A 116 -9.12 1.09 21.05
N SER A 117 -8.73 2.23 21.58
CA SER A 117 -9.58 3.00 22.49
C SER A 117 -10.76 3.62 21.72
N VAL A 118 -11.81 4.00 22.44
CA VAL A 118 -12.99 4.66 21.85
C VAL A 118 -12.60 5.91 21.06
N LEU A 119 -11.66 6.71 21.59
CA LEU A 119 -11.19 7.92 20.95
C LEU A 119 -10.45 7.63 19.63
N GLU A 120 -9.64 6.57 19.60
CA GLU A 120 -8.94 6.15 18.36
C GLU A 120 -9.93 5.63 17.32
N MET A 121 -10.96 4.89 17.73
CA MET A 121 -12.04 4.44 16.84
C MET A 121 -12.80 5.61 16.23
N GLU A 122 -13.22 6.59 17.03
CA GLU A 122 -13.89 7.79 16.54
C GLU A 122 -13.02 8.60 15.58
N LYS A 123 -11.74 8.76 15.91
CA LYS A 123 -10.78 9.44 15.04
C LYS A 123 -10.66 8.73 13.69
N LEU A 124 -10.51 7.41 13.71
CA LEU A 124 -10.41 6.60 12.49
C LEU A 124 -11.65 6.73 11.60
N ILE A 125 -12.86 6.72 12.19
CA ILE A 125 -14.10 6.90 11.43
C ILE A 125 -14.13 8.27 10.76
N ARG A 126 -13.81 9.34 11.49
CA ARG A 126 -13.77 10.70 10.93
C ARG A 126 -12.73 10.85 9.81
N GLN A 127 -11.56 10.24 9.98
CA GLN A 127 -10.52 10.23 8.94
C GLN A 127 -11.00 9.46 7.70
N LEU A 128 -11.66 8.31 7.89
CA LEU A 128 -12.20 7.53 6.79
C LEU A 128 -13.29 8.28 6.03
N GLU A 129 -14.20 8.96 6.74
CA GLU A 129 -15.25 9.79 6.14
C GLU A 129 -14.69 10.97 5.33
N SER A 130 -13.49 11.45 5.67
CA SER A 130 -12.80 12.50 4.92
C SER A 130 -12.03 12.02 3.70
N CYS A 131 -11.87 10.70 3.53
CA CYS A 131 -11.20 10.12 2.37
C CYS A 131 -12.01 10.33 1.07
N THR A 132 -11.31 10.39 -0.05
CA THR A 132 -11.91 10.49 -1.39
C THR A 132 -12.70 9.22 -1.74
N GLN A 133 -12.23 8.06 -1.31
CA GLN A 133 -12.85 6.75 -1.55
C GLN A 133 -13.08 5.98 -0.24
N PRO A 134 -13.95 6.45 0.67
CA PRO A 134 -14.10 5.88 1.99
C PRO A 134 -14.65 4.45 2.00
N ASN A 135 -15.33 4.01 0.92
CA ASN A 135 -16.07 2.74 0.86
C ASN A 135 -15.20 1.52 0.53
N THR A 136 -13.97 1.73 0.04
CA THR A 136 -13.05 0.66 -0.37
C THR A 136 -11.64 0.88 0.17
N CYS A 137 -10.98 -0.20 0.59
CA CYS A 137 -9.54 -0.13 0.88
C CYS A 137 -8.71 -0.10 -0.41
N PRO A 138 -7.40 0.16 -0.36
CA PRO A 138 -6.55 0.14 -1.56
C PRO A 138 -6.55 -1.21 -2.31
N HIS A 139 -6.87 -2.30 -1.61
CA HIS A 139 -7.01 -3.66 -2.18
C HIS A 139 -8.38 -3.93 -2.80
N GLY A 140 -9.27 -2.93 -2.89
CA GLY A 140 -10.64 -3.09 -3.41
C GLY A 140 -11.64 -3.73 -2.44
N ARG A 141 -11.24 -4.07 -1.20
CA ARG A 141 -12.13 -4.66 -0.20
C ARG A 141 -13.04 -3.58 0.42
N PRO A 142 -14.33 -3.87 0.68
CA PRO A 142 -15.22 -2.90 1.30
C PRO A 142 -14.75 -2.54 2.73
N THR A 143 -14.73 -1.24 3.03
CA THR A 143 -14.41 -0.69 4.36
C THR A 143 -15.67 -0.42 5.18
N LEU A 144 -16.79 -0.18 4.49
CA LEU A 144 -18.09 0.12 5.05
C LEU A 144 -19.16 -0.75 4.37
N ILE A 145 -20.12 -1.20 5.15
CA ILE A 145 -21.32 -1.91 4.67
C ILE A 145 -22.54 -1.10 5.11
N HIS A 146 -23.37 -0.72 4.15
CA HIS A 146 -24.62 -0.02 4.44
C HIS A 146 -25.75 -1.04 4.61
N LEU A 147 -26.35 -1.07 5.81
CA LEU A 147 -27.56 -1.85 6.10
C LEU A 147 -28.74 -0.90 6.22
N SER A 148 -29.73 -1.03 5.32
CA SER A 148 -30.94 -0.22 5.40
C SER A 148 -31.83 -0.66 6.58
N SER A 149 -32.61 0.27 7.16
CA SER A 149 -33.57 -0.06 8.22
C SER A 149 -34.54 -1.17 7.80
N LYS A 150 -34.99 -1.13 6.54
CA LYS A 150 -35.88 -2.16 5.98
C LYS A 150 -35.21 -3.54 5.94
N TYR A 151 -33.92 -3.61 5.58
CA TYR A 151 -33.17 -4.87 5.62
C TYR A 151 -33.09 -5.41 7.04
N LEU A 152 -32.77 -4.57 8.01
CA LEU A 152 -32.70 -4.96 9.43
C LEU A 152 -34.06 -5.40 9.95
N GLU A 153 -35.16 -4.69 9.61
CA GLU A 153 -36.53 -5.09 9.99
C GLU A 153 -36.89 -6.49 9.48
N MET A 154 -36.52 -6.78 8.21
CA MET A 154 -36.75 -8.12 7.63
C MET A 154 -35.95 -9.21 8.37
N GLU A 155 -34.67 -8.97 8.62
CA GLU A 155 -33.78 -9.93 9.31
C GLU A 155 -34.27 -10.22 10.75
N PHE A 156 -34.82 -9.21 11.41
CA PHE A 156 -35.40 -9.38 12.77
C PHE A 156 -36.90 -9.76 12.77
N GLY A 157 -37.46 -10.12 11.60
CA GLY A 157 -38.86 -10.57 11.48
C GLY A 157 -39.88 -9.48 11.84
N ARG A 158 -39.52 -8.22 11.71
CA ARG A 158 -40.39 -7.06 11.92
C ARG A 158 -40.84 -6.52 10.57
N THR A 159 -41.84 -7.16 9.98
CA THR A 159 -42.54 -6.68 8.76
C THR A 159 -43.90 -6.11 9.15
#